data_dcebd81e13aec87e49c2a0175eca451a
#
_entry.id   dcebd81e13aec87e49c2a0175eca451a
#
_cell.length_a   1.000
_cell.length_b   1.000
_cell.length_c   1.000
_cell.angle_alpha   90.00
_cell.angle_beta   90.00
_cell.angle_gamma   90.00
#
_symmetry.space_group_name_H-M   'P 1'
#
loop_
_entity.id
_entity.type
_entity.pdbx_description
1 polymer ?
#
loop_
_entity_poly.entity_id
_entity_poly.type
_entity_poly.pdbx_seq_one_letter_code
_entity_poly.pdbx_strand_id
1 'polypeptide(L)'
;MSKPKSVALVTLGCARNDVDSEELAGRLAADGWQLVDDVATADVALVNTCGFIESAKKDSVDALIEAHSMKADGTLRAVVAVGCMAERYGKELAEAMPEADAILSFDDYADISTRLQNILAGNSKPAHTPRDRRSLIPISPVARQEMKVELNTKMGQGGTFARKRLANSPMAPLKIASGCDRRCSFCAIPQFRGSFISRTPDEIINEARWLAENGVSELFLVSENTTSYGKDLGDLKAMEKLLPALSKIDGIERIRASYLQPAEIRPTLLQALIATEKVVPYFDISFQHAAGTLLRRMRRFGDGEKFLHLITQIRALSPEAGIRSNFIVGFPGESASEYQELVDFVNASNLDA
;
A
#
# COMPACT_ATOMS: atom_id res chain seq x y z
N MET A 1 29.22 26.77 -6.76
CA MET A 1 27.94 26.14 -6.35
C MET A 1 28.29 24.73 -5.90
N SER A 2 27.87 24.29 -4.70
CA SER A 2 28.05 22.91 -4.26
C SER A 2 27.26 21.97 -5.19
N LYS A 3 27.84 20.80 -5.51
CA LYS A 3 27.16 19.76 -6.28
C LYS A 3 25.82 19.42 -5.58
N PRO A 4 24.70 19.30 -6.32
CA PRO A 4 23.44 18.87 -5.71
C PRO A 4 23.62 17.49 -5.06
N LYS A 5 23.03 17.29 -3.89
CA LYS A 5 23.03 16.01 -3.19
C LYS A 5 22.22 15.00 -3.99
N SER A 6 22.69 13.76 -4.04
CA SER A 6 22.04 12.69 -4.79
C SER A 6 21.43 11.64 -3.87
N VAL A 7 20.33 11.04 -4.30
CA VAL A 7 19.62 9.99 -3.58
C VAL A 7 19.19 8.89 -4.53
N ALA A 8 19.43 7.64 -4.14
CA ALA A 8 18.86 6.46 -4.78
C ALA A 8 17.74 5.90 -3.91
N LEU A 9 16.61 5.55 -4.53
CA LEU A 9 15.49 4.91 -3.84
C LEU A 9 15.45 3.42 -4.19
N VAL A 10 15.53 2.57 -3.15
CA VAL A 10 15.34 1.13 -3.25
C VAL A 10 13.95 0.82 -2.71
N THR A 11 13.06 0.32 -3.57
CA THR A 11 11.66 0.06 -3.19
C THR A 11 11.42 -1.44 -3.07
N LEU A 12 10.91 -1.87 -1.92
CA LEU A 12 10.61 -3.28 -1.63
C LEU A 12 9.15 -3.46 -1.24
N GLY A 13 8.62 -4.64 -1.50
CA GLY A 13 7.31 -5.07 -1.02
C GLY A 13 6.19 -4.92 -2.04
N CYS A 14 5.22 -4.04 -1.79
CA CYS A 14 3.96 -4.01 -2.53
C CYS A 14 3.74 -2.70 -3.28
N ALA A 15 2.78 -2.70 -4.21
CA ALA A 15 2.42 -1.54 -5.02
C ALA A 15 2.11 -0.24 -4.22
N ARG A 16 1.76 -0.35 -2.92
CA ARG A 16 1.64 0.83 -2.05
C ARG A 16 2.99 1.44 -1.72
N ASN A 17 4.01 0.60 -1.51
CA ASN A 17 5.37 1.08 -1.30
C ASN A 17 5.93 1.75 -2.58
N ASP A 18 5.52 1.28 -3.78
CA ASP A 18 5.88 1.95 -5.03
C ASP A 18 5.35 3.39 -5.05
N VAL A 19 4.07 3.60 -4.67
CA VAL A 19 3.51 4.96 -4.57
C VAL A 19 4.23 5.77 -3.49
N ASP A 20 4.46 5.20 -2.31
CA ASP A 20 5.15 5.89 -1.21
C ASP A 20 6.58 6.32 -1.65
N SER A 21 7.31 5.48 -2.40
CA SER A 21 8.63 5.84 -2.96
C SER A 21 8.55 6.94 -4.01
N GLU A 22 7.59 6.90 -4.93
CA GLU A 22 7.39 7.93 -5.94
C GLU A 22 6.96 9.27 -5.31
N GLU A 23 6.18 9.25 -4.22
CA GLU A 23 5.85 10.44 -3.43
C GLU A 23 7.10 11.02 -2.74
N LEU A 24 7.96 10.17 -2.16
CA LEU A 24 9.24 10.59 -1.58
C LEU A 24 10.18 11.17 -2.65
N ALA A 25 10.28 10.51 -3.80
CA ALA A 25 11.06 10.97 -4.94
C ALA A 25 10.61 12.36 -5.42
N GLY A 26 9.30 12.58 -5.51
CA GLY A 26 8.72 13.86 -5.90
C GLY A 26 9.10 14.98 -4.93
N ARG A 27 8.99 14.73 -3.62
CA ARG A 27 9.37 15.69 -2.55
C ARG A 27 10.87 16.02 -2.60
N LEU A 28 11.71 15.00 -2.71
CA LEU A 28 13.17 15.16 -2.78
C LEU A 28 13.58 15.94 -4.02
N ALA A 29 12.99 15.62 -5.19
CA ALA A 29 13.27 16.35 -6.42
C ALA A 29 12.84 17.84 -6.35
N ALA A 30 11.68 18.12 -5.72
CA ALA A 30 11.22 19.50 -5.51
C ALA A 30 12.17 20.31 -4.62
N ASP A 31 12.84 19.65 -3.66
CA ASP A 31 13.83 20.25 -2.76
C ASP A 31 15.27 20.24 -3.35
N GLY A 32 15.42 19.95 -4.65
CA GLY A 32 16.67 20.05 -5.36
C GLY A 32 17.62 18.83 -5.23
N TRP A 33 17.12 17.68 -4.74
CA TRP A 33 17.89 16.44 -4.76
C TRP A 33 17.95 15.85 -6.18
N GLN A 34 19.12 15.34 -6.55
CA GLN A 34 19.29 14.58 -7.77
C GLN A 34 18.91 13.11 -7.49
N LEU A 35 17.87 12.62 -8.17
CA LEU A 35 17.53 11.20 -8.13
C LEU A 35 18.47 10.45 -9.06
N VAL A 36 19.04 9.34 -8.58
CA VAL A 36 19.92 8.45 -9.34
C VAL A 36 19.45 7.01 -9.18
N ASP A 37 19.67 6.19 -10.20
CA ASP A 37 19.22 4.79 -10.19
C ASP A 37 20.22 3.88 -9.46
N ASP A 38 21.51 4.19 -9.58
CA ASP A 38 22.57 3.39 -8.99
C ASP A 38 22.92 3.86 -7.57
N VAL A 39 22.67 2.98 -6.60
CA VAL A 39 22.94 3.20 -5.17
C VAL A 39 24.40 3.57 -4.91
N ALA A 40 25.34 2.94 -5.62
CA ALA A 40 26.77 3.17 -5.42
C ALA A 40 27.21 4.60 -5.81
N THR A 41 26.43 5.29 -6.65
CA THR A 41 26.72 6.67 -7.10
C THR A 41 25.99 7.75 -6.31
N ALA A 42 25.10 7.34 -5.38
CA ALA A 42 24.29 8.24 -4.57
C ALA A 42 25.07 8.75 -3.32
N ASP A 43 24.69 9.94 -2.83
CA ASP A 43 25.08 10.37 -1.47
C ASP A 43 24.27 9.63 -0.41
N VAL A 44 22.99 9.30 -0.70
CA VAL A 44 22.06 8.61 0.23
C VAL A 44 21.36 7.46 -0.48
N ALA A 45 21.36 6.27 0.13
CA ALA A 45 20.44 5.19 -0.21
C ALA A 45 19.21 5.27 0.69
N LEU A 46 18.04 5.50 0.11
CA LEU A 46 16.76 5.51 0.82
C LEU A 46 16.03 4.20 0.54
N VAL A 47 16.04 3.28 1.50
CA VAL A 47 15.46 1.94 1.36
C VAL A 47 14.05 1.93 1.92
N ASN A 48 13.04 1.83 1.04
CA ASN A 48 11.64 1.72 1.42
C ASN A 48 11.30 0.25 1.71
N THR A 49 11.27 -0.08 2.99
CA THR A 49 11.23 -1.43 3.53
C THR A 49 9.82 -1.99 3.65
N CYS A 50 9.68 -3.30 3.50
CA CYS A 50 8.44 -4.03 3.76
C CYS A 50 8.50 -4.76 5.10
N GLY A 51 7.46 -4.60 5.93
CA GLY A 51 7.38 -5.21 7.26
C GLY A 51 6.20 -6.15 7.46
N PHE A 52 5.60 -6.68 6.36
CA PHE A 52 4.34 -7.40 6.44
C PHE A 52 4.53 -8.92 6.63
N ILE A 53 5.29 -9.58 5.76
CA ILE A 53 5.58 -11.03 5.82
C ILE A 53 7.07 -11.27 6.01
N GLU A 54 7.44 -12.44 6.52
CA GLU A 54 8.84 -12.74 6.88
C GLU A 54 9.79 -12.68 5.68
N SER A 55 9.37 -13.21 4.51
CA SER A 55 10.20 -13.12 3.30
C SER A 55 10.51 -11.67 2.91
N ALA A 56 9.50 -10.80 2.90
CA ALA A 56 9.67 -9.40 2.55
C ALA A 56 10.47 -8.61 3.60
N LYS A 57 10.43 -9.03 4.89
CA LYS A 57 11.32 -8.48 5.90
C LYS A 57 12.77 -8.86 5.64
N LYS A 58 13.00 -10.16 5.29
CA LYS A 58 14.32 -10.64 4.92
C LYS A 58 14.88 -9.86 3.74
N ASP A 59 14.11 -9.71 2.66
CA ASP A 59 14.52 -8.91 1.49
C ASP A 59 14.87 -7.47 1.89
N SER A 60 14.12 -6.89 2.84
CA SER A 60 14.38 -5.53 3.35
C SER A 60 15.69 -5.44 4.15
N VAL A 61 15.98 -6.44 4.97
CA VAL A 61 17.23 -6.55 5.72
C VAL A 61 18.41 -6.75 4.77
N ASP A 62 18.28 -7.68 3.82
CA ASP A 62 19.31 -7.97 2.83
C ASP A 62 19.66 -6.71 2.01
N ALA A 63 18.64 -5.94 1.58
CA ALA A 63 18.85 -4.69 0.84
C ALA A 63 19.55 -3.59 1.67
N LEU A 64 19.28 -3.50 2.98
CA LEU A 64 19.97 -2.57 3.87
C LEU A 64 21.46 -2.96 4.05
N ILE A 65 21.75 -4.25 4.21
CA ILE A 65 23.11 -4.78 4.33
C ILE A 65 23.88 -4.55 3.01
N GLU A 66 23.24 -4.85 1.86
CA GLU A 66 23.84 -4.63 0.55
C GLU A 66 24.18 -3.16 0.32
N ALA A 67 23.21 -2.24 0.58
CA ALA A 67 23.46 -0.81 0.47
C ALA A 67 24.59 -0.35 1.41
N HIS A 68 24.65 -0.86 2.64
CA HIS A 68 25.73 -0.53 3.56
C HIS A 68 27.10 -0.96 3.04
N SER A 69 27.21 -2.15 2.44
CA SER A 69 28.48 -2.64 1.88
C SER A 69 29.04 -1.71 0.80
N MET A 70 28.17 -1.00 0.06
CA MET A 70 28.58 -0.05 -0.97
C MET A 70 29.18 1.26 -0.41
N LYS A 71 29.05 1.52 0.90
CA LYS A 71 29.68 2.71 1.51
C LYS A 71 31.20 2.65 1.50
N ALA A 72 31.78 1.45 1.54
CA ALA A 72 33.24 1.28 1.62
C ALA A 72 33.97 1.70 0.35
N ASP A 73 33.33 1.50 -0.82
CA ASP A 73 33.97 1.63 -2.14
C ASP A 73 33.39 2.76 -2.98
N GLY A 74 32.36 3.49 -2.49
CA GLY A 74 31.60 4.43 -3.30
C GLY A 74 31.48 5.84 -2.74
N THR A 75 30.59 6.61 -3.35
CA THR A 75 30.19 7.95 -2.91
C THR A 75 29.12 7.91 -1.83
N LEU A 76 28.53 6.74 -1.58
CA LEU A 76 27.44 6.54 -0.64
C LEU A 76 27.87 6.90 0.81
N ARG A 77 27.18 7.86 1.40
CA ARG A 77 27.49 8.42 2.71
C ARG A 77 26.50 7.98 3.78
N ALA A 78 25.26 7.70 3.40
CA ALA A 78 24.24 7.26 4.34
C ALA A 78 23.27 6.23 3.74
N VAL A 79 22.88 5.24 4.56
CA VAL A 79 21.82 4.28 4.29
C VAL A 79 20.67 4.57 5.25
N VAL A 80 19.48 4.86 4.72
CA VAL A 80 18.33 5.27 5.50
C VAL A 80 17.15 4.34 5.23
N ALA A 81 16.64 3.71 6.28
CA ALA A 81 15.45 2.88 6.18
C ALA A 81 14.18 3.70 6.39
N VAL A 82 13.22 3.51 5.50
CA VAL A 82 11.85 4.06 5.58
C VAL A 82 10.84 2.94 5.33
N GLY A 83 9.55 3.23 5.36
CA GLY A 83 8.50 2.28 4.99
C GLY A 83 7.96 1.45 6.14
N CYS A 84 7.28 0.35 5.78
CA CYS A 84 6.48 -0.42 6.73
C CYS A 84 7.29 -1.08 7.83
N MET A 85 8.49 -1.59 7.54
CA MET A 85 9.36 -2.21 8.56
C MET A 85 9.94 -1.14 9.49
N ALA A 86 10.41 -0.04 8.92
CA ALA A 86 10.91 1.12 9.68
C ALA A 86 9.83 1.66 10.63
N GLU A 87 8.59 1.86 10.16
CA GLU A 87 7.47 2.31 11.00
C GLU A 87 7.12 1.30 12.10
N ARG A 88 7.10 0.01 11.76
CA ARG A 88 6.63 -1.04 12.66
C ARG A 88 7.59 -1.32 13.81
N TYR A 89 8.89 -1.25 13.55
CA TYR A 89 9.93 -1.65 14.51
C TYR A 89 10.77 -0.48 15.05
N GLY A 90 10.87 0.64 14.32
CA GLY A 90 11.50 1.87 14.80
C GLY A 90 12.81 1.65 15.56
N LYS A 91 12.78 1.91 16.89
CA LYS A 91 13.94 1.77 17.77
C LYS A 91 14.53 0.35 17.78
N GLU A 92 13.68 -0.69 17.78
CA GLU A 92 14.16 -2.08 17.78
C GLU A 92 14.95 -2.38 16.49
N LEU A 93 14.49 -1.88 15.35
CA LEU A 93 15.20 -2.02 14.08
C LEU A 93 16.53 -1.26 14.11
N ALA A 94 16.56 -0.05 14.67
CA ALA A 94 17.80 0.74 14.78
C ALA A 94 18.85 0.06 15.67
N GLU A 95 18.42 -0.62 16.73
CA GLU A 95 19.30 -1.38 17.61
C GLU A 95 19.82 -2.68 16.96
N ALA A 96 19.00 -3.32 16.11
CA ALA A 96 19.31 -4.57 15.44
C ALA A 96 20.07 -4.39 14.12
N MET A 97 20.01 -3.21 13.50
CA MET A 97 20.55 -2.90 12.17
C MET A 97 21.48 -1.68 12.20
N PRO A 98 22.68 -1.82 12.76
CA PRO A 98 23.69 -0.73 12.79
C PRO A 98 24.16 -0.32 11.39
N GLU A 99 23.87 -1.12 10.37
CA GLU A 99 24.12 -0.83 8.95
C GLU A 99 23.28 0.34 8.42
N ALA A 100 22.10 0.62 9.02
CA ALA A 100 21.28 1.77 8.69
C ALA A 100 21.69 2.98 9.55
N ASP A 101 22.10 4.07 8.89
CA ASP A 101 22.49 5.33 9.57
C ASP A 101 21.28 6.03 10.21
N ALA A 102 20.06 5.75 9.72
CA ALA A 102 18.83 6.22 10.33
C ALA A 102 17.61 5.36 9.95
N ILE A 103 16.66 5.30 10.88
CA ILE A 103 15.35 4.68 10.69
C ILE A 103 14.29 5.79 10.82
N LEU A 104 13.57 6.07 9.73
CA LEU A 104 12.57 7.13 9.68
C LEU A 104 11.15 6.56 9.61
N SER A 105 10.24 7.21 10.32
CA SER A 105 8.81 6.87 10.35
C SER A 105 8.03 7.49 9.19
N PHE A 106 6.77 7.12 9.01
CA PHE A 106 5.87 7.81 8.07
C PHE A 106 5.67 9.30 8.43
N ASP A 107 5.82 9.66 9.71
CA ASP A 107 5.70 11.07 10.15
C ASP A 107 6.86 11.93 9.66
N ASP A 108 7.99 11.33 9.28
CA ASP A 108 9.17 12.04 8.74
C ASP A 108 9.08 12.32 7.23
N TYR A 109 8.09 11.74 6.52
CA TYR A 109 7.95 11.87 5.06
C TYR A 109 7.69 13.30 4.61
N ALA A 110 6.98 14.10 5.41
CA ALA A 110 6.72 15.50 5.09
C ALA A 110 8.01 16.33 5.01
N ASP A 111 8.98 16.03 5.87
CA ASP A 111 10.26 16.75 6.02
C ASP A 111 11.45 15.93 5.54
N ILE A 112 11.25 14.96 4.65
CA ILE A 112 12.26 13.97 4.26
C ILE A 112 13.58 14.62 3.81
N SER A 113 13.53 15.67 3.03
CA SER A 113 14.71 16.40 2.56
C SER A 113 15.54 16.94 3.72
N THR A 114 14.91 17.59 4.69
CA THR A 114 15.56 18.11 5.90
C THR A 114 16.15 16.97 6.74
N ARG A 115 15.42 15.84 6.85
CA ARG A 115 15.93 14.66 7.56
C ARG A 115 17.20 14.13 6.94
N LEU A 116 17.21 13.91 5.63
CA LEU A 116 18.40 13.41 4.93
C LEU A 116 19.58 14.40 5.01
N GLN A 117 19.32 15.71 4.95
CA GLN A 117 20.37 16.72 5.12
C GLN A 117 21.01 16.66 6.52
N ASN A 118 20.20 16.50 7.56
CA ASN A 118 20.69 16.37 8.94
C ASN A 118 21.50 15.07 9.13
N ILE A 119 21.05 13.94 8.55
CA ILE A 119 21.78 12.67 8.60
C ILE A 119 23.18 12.82 7.97
N LEU A 120 23.25 13.45 6.79
CA LEU A 120 24.53 13.71 6.10
C LEU A 120 25.46 14.66 6.88
N ALA A 121 24.89 15.51 7.75
CA ALA A 121 25.63 16.41 8.62
C ALA A 121 26.03 15.75 9.98
N GLY A 122 25.71 14.47 10.19
CA GLY A 122 25.97 13.75 11.44
C GLY A 122 24.97 14.07 12.59
N ASN A 123 23.85 14.72 12.27
CA ASN A 123 22.80 15.13 13.22
C ASN A 123 21.54 14.25 13.08
N SER A 124 21.71 12.94 13.06
CA SER A 124 20.57 12.01 12.99
C SER A 124 19.73 12.06 14.26
N LYS A 125 18.39 12.13 14.12
CA LYS A 125 17.50 11.96 15.26
C LYS A 125 17.42 10.47 15.65
N PRO A 126 17.23 10.17 16.96
CA PRO A 126 16.92 8.81 17.37
C PRO A 126 15.70 8.26 16.65
N ALA A 127 15.71 6.97 16.33
CA ALA A 127 14.58 6.29 15.77
C ALA A 127 13.35 6.38 16.71
N HIS A 128 12.17 6.48 16.13
CA HIS A 128 10.93 6.57 16.90
C HIS A 128 10.64 5.29 17.66
N THR A 129 9.95 5.40 18.80
CA THR A 129 9.35 4.24 19.47
C THR A 129 8.02 3.92 18.79
N PRO A 130 7.85 2.69 18.26
CA PRO A 130 6.61 2.29 17.61
C PRO A 130 5.41 2.43 18.54
N ARG A 131 4.32 2.94 18.00
CA ARG A 131 3.05 3.09 18.72
C ARG A 131 1.89 2.65 17.84
N ASP A 132 0.78 2.28 18.48
CA ASP A 132 -0.42 1.88 17.76
C ASP A 132 -1.05 3.11 17.08
N ARG A 133 -0.90 3.23 15.77
CA ARG A 133 -1.43 4.37 14.99
C ARG A 133 -2.95 4.42 14.95
N ARG A 134 -3.66 3.36 15.35
CA ARG A 134 -5.12 3.40 15.52
C ARG A 134 -5.54 4.36 16.64
N SER A 135 -4.66 4.59 17.61
CA SER A 135 -4.90 5.54 18.70
C SER A 135 -4.77 7.01 18.26
N LEU A 136 -4.11 7.26 17.11
CA LEU A 136 -3.89 8.61 16.59
C LEU A 136 -5.07 9.11 15.74
N ILE A 137 -5.90 8.21 15.23
CA ILE A 137 -7.04 8.53 14.36
C ILE A 137 -8.28 7.87 14.95
N PRO A 138 -9.28 8.66 15.39
CA PRO A 138 -10.50 8.12 15.97
C PRO A 138 -11.23 7.18 15.00
N ILE A 139 -11.81 6.10 15.54
CA ILE A 139 -12.64 5.16 14.76
C ILE A 139 -13.97 5.81 14.35
N SER A 140 -14.42 6.84 15.08
CA SER A 140 -15.67 7.55 14.79
C SER A 140 -15.54 8.37 13.49
N PRO A 141 -16.43 8.18 12.49
CA PRO A 141 -16.43 8.96 11.26
C PRO A 141 -16.57 10.47 11.48
N VAL A 142 -17.35 10.89 12.51
CA VAL A 142 -17.55 12.31 12.85
C VAL A 142 -16.27 12.92 13.40
N ALA A 143 -15.61 12.24 14.36
CA ALA A 143 -14.34 12.72 14.90
C ALA A 143 -13.21 12.71 13.86
N ARG A 144 -13.29 11.86 12.82
CA ARG A 144 -12.36 11.89 11.68
C ARG A 144 -12.57 13.09 10.77
N GLN A 145 -13.81 13.55 10.59
CA GLN A 145 -14.09 14.74 9.78
C GLN A 145 -13.50 16.00 10.40
N GLU A 146 -13.55 16.13 11.71
CA GLU A 146 -12.94 17.24 12.46
C GLU A 146 -11.40 17.19 12.38
N MET A 147 -10.78 16.00 12.43
CA MET A 147 -9.33 15.82 12.29
C MET A 147 -8.83 15.98 10.85
N LYS A 148 -9.66 15.79 9.82
CA LYS A 148 -9.26 15.94 8.41
C LYS A 148 -8.69 17.31 8.11
N VAL A 149 -9.16 18.35 8.75
CA VAL A 149 -8.62 19.73 8.59
C VAL A 149 -7.16 19.80 9.05
N GLU A 150 -6.80 19.14 10.17
CA GLU A 150 -5.42 19.12 10.66
C GLU A 150 -4.51 18.11 9.94
N LEU A 151 -5.04 16.94 9.58
CA LEU A 151 -4.28 15.92 8.83
C LEU A 151 -3.97 16.37 7.41
N ASN A 152 -4.92 17.02 6.75
CA ASN A 152 -4.75 17.59 5.42
C ASN A 152 -3.69 18.69 5.38
N THR A 153 -3.60 19.51 6.42
CA THR A 153 -2.53 20.53 6.56
C THR A 153 -1.16 19.89 6.83
N LYS A 154 -1.10 18.75 7.52
CA LYS A 154 0.16 18.05 7.83
C LYS A 154 0.61 17.08 6.71
N MET A 155 -0.31 16.56 5.89
CA MET A 155 0.00 15.68 4.75
C MET A 155 0.23 16.41 3.43
N GLY A 156 0.40 17.74 3.45
CA GLY A 156 0.81 18.54 2.29
C GLY A 156 -0.31 18.83 1.30
N GLN A 157 -1.40 19.44 1.77
CA GLN A 157 -2.34 20.13 0.90
C GLN A 157 -1.72 21.45 0.41
N GLY A 158 -1.17 21.37 -0.74
CA GLY A 158 -0.79 22.49 -1.59
C GLY A 158 -0.67 21.96 -2.99
N GLY A 159 -1.75 21.83 -3.68
CA GLY A 159 -1.96 21.94 -5.14
C GLY A 159 -1.04 21.29 -6.15
N THR A 160 0.05 20.68 -5.78
CA THR A 160 0.97 19.97 -6.68
C THR A 160 1.23 18.57 -6.15
N PHE A 161 0.94 17.55 -6.96
CA PHE A 161 1.29 16.17 -6.62
C PHE A 161 2.81 16.08 -6.49
N ALA A 162 3.28 15.93 -5.26
CA ALA A 162 4.67 15.60 -5.02
C ALA A 162 4.91 14.10 -5.35
N ARG A 163 4.74 13.71 -6.62
CA ARG A 163 5.01 12.35 -7.10
C ARG A 163 5.90 12.42 -8.32
N LYS A 164 6.92 11.58 -8.38
CA LYS A 164 7.78 11.42 -9.55
C LYS A 164 7.89 9.95 -9.89
N ARG A 165 7.58 9.61 -11.15
CA ARG A 165 7.69 8.24 -11.63
C ARG A 165 9.13 7.74 -11.52
N LEU A 166 9.28 6.57 -10.90
CA LEU A 166 10.57 5.87 -10.77
C LEU A 166 10.72 4.76 -11.82
N ALA A 167 9.61 4.28 -12.39
CA ALA A 167 9.60 3.28 -13.44
C ALA A 167 8.90 3.82 -14.69
N ASN A 168 9.42 3.51 -15.86
CA ASN A 168 8.80 3.85 -17.14
C ASN A 168 7.86 2.71 -17.61
N SER A 169 6.92 2.30 -16.75
CA SER A 169 5.94 1.26 -17.02
C SER A 169 4.63 1.86 -17.51
N PRO A 170 3.94 1.27 -18.49
CA PRO A 170 2.59 1.69 -18.88
C PRO A 170 1.55 1.44 -17.79
N MET A 171 1.85 0.66 -16.75
CA MET A 171 1.03 0.43 -15.59
C MET A 171 1.58 1.20 -14.38
N ALA A 172 0.68 1.83 -13.62
CA ALA A 172 1.02 2.45 -12.35
C ALA A 172 0.00 2.17 -11.25
N PRO A 173 0.45 1.95 -10.00
CA PRO A 173 -0.44 1.93 -8.87
C PRO A 173 -1.00 3.34 -8.59
N LEU A 174 -2.30 3.41 -8.33
CA LEU A 174 -3.01 4.61 -7.90
C LEU A 174 -3.60 4.35 -6.51
N LYS A 175 -3.02 4.99 -5.51
CA LYS A 175 -3.44 4.84 -4.12
C LYS A 175 -4.75 5.59 -3.88
N ILE A 176 -5.83 4.86 -3.54
CA ILE A 176 -7.16 5.45 -3.30
C ILE A 176 -7.46 5.64 -1.81
N ALA A 177 -6.81 4.86 -0.95
CA ALA A 177 -6.92 4.96 0.50
C ALA A 177 -5.67 4.38 1.19
N SER A 178 -5.51 4.64 2.47
CA SER A 178 -4.47 4.07 3.32
C SER A 178 -5.01 3.63 4.67
N GLY A 179 -4.39 2.62 5.28
CA GLY A 179 -4.82 2.05 6.56
C GLY A 179 -5.98 1.06 6.43
N CYS A 180 -6.40 0.48 7.56
CA CYS A 180 -7.46 -0.51 7.58
C CYS A 180 -8.18 -0.55 8.92
N ASP A 181 -9.51 -0.51 8.92
CA ASP A 181 -10.35 -0.63 10.13
C ASP A 181 -10.63 -2.09 10.52
N ARG A 182 -10.21 -3.07 9.69
CA ARG A 182 -10.36 -4.48 10.01
C ARG A 182 -9.46 -4.88 11.16
N ARG A 183 -9.96 -5.81 11.98
CA ARG A 183 -9.23 -6.33 13.15
C ARG A 183 -8.87 -7.80 12.99
N CYS A 184 -8.44 -8.18 11.76
CA CYS A 184 -8.01 -9.55 11.50
C CYS A 184 -6.88 -9.93 12.46
N SER A 185 -7.01 -11.09 13.13
CA SER A 185 -6.09 -11.46 14.22
C SER A 185 -4.66 -11.77 13.77
N PHE A 186 -4.46 -12.01 12.48
CA PHE A 186 -3.15 -12.26 11.85
C PHE A 186 -2.48 -11.00 11.28
N CYS A 187 -3.18 -9.86 11.25
CA CYS A 187 -2.74 -8.69 10.48
C CYS A 187 -2.32 -7.52 11.37
N ALA A 188 -1.08 -7.07 11.20
CA ALA A 188 -0.53 -5.93 11.92
C ALA A 188 -0.72 -4.57 11.20
N ILE A 189 -1.24 -4.56 9.98
CA ILE A 189 -1.39 -3.32 9.17
C ILE A 189 -2.09 -2.19 9.93
N PRO A 190 -3.23 -2.40 10.60
CA PRO A 190 -3.89 -1.30 11.32
C PRO A 190 -3.01 -0.68 12.41
N GLN A 191 -2.11 -1.47 13.00
CA GLN A 191 -1.24 -1.00 14.08
C GLN A 191 -0.20 0.02 13.57
N PHE A 192 0.39 -0.22 12.39
CA PHE A 192 1.45 0.66 11.87
C PHE A 192 1.03 1.58 10.73
N ARG A 193 -0.03 1.27 9.96
CA ARG A 193 -0.59 2.18 8.94
C ARG A 193 -1.80 2.98 9.45
N GLY A 194 -2.38 2.60 10.59
CA GLY A 194 -3.49 3.29 11.19
C GLY A 194 -4.87 2.88 10.65
N SER A 195 -5.87 3.68 11.00
CA SER A 195 -7.24 3.52 10.55
C SER A 195 -7.39 3.82 9.07
N PHE A 196 -8.43 3.30 8.44
CA PHE A 196 -8.72 3.48 7.03
C PHE A 196 -9.08 4.95 6.71
N ILE A 197 -8.35 5.56 5.78
CA ILE A 197 -8.57 6.93 5.30
C ILE A 197 -8.62 6.91 3.78
N SER A 198 -9.79 7.26 3.23
CA SER A 198 -9.97 7.46 1.79
C SER A 198 -9.38 8.80 1.36
N ARG A 199 -8.76 8.81 0.19
CA ARG A 199 -8.48 10.05 -0.53
C ARG A 199 -9.77 10.57 -1.17
N THR A 200 -9.85 11.86 -1.39
CA THR A 200 -11.02 12.43 -2.06
C THR A 200 -11.06 12.01 -3.54
N PRO A 201 -12.26 11.89 -4.15
CA PRO A 201 -12.37 11.57 -5.57
C PRO A 201 -11.58 12.52 -6.47
N ASP A 202 -11.57 13.82 -6.17
CA ASP A 202 -10.87 14.83 -6.96
C ASP A 202 -9.36 14.64 -6.92
N GLU A 203 -8.77 14.34 -5.74
CA GLU A 203 -7.35 14.02 -5.63
C GLU A 203 -6.97 12.80 -6.48
N ILE A 204 -7.79 11.76 -6.43
CA ILE A 204 -7.54 10.51 -7.18
C ILE A 204 -7.65 10.76 -8.68
N ILE A 205 -8.69 11.48 -9.13
CA ILE A 205 -8.92 11.79 -10.55
C ILE A 205 -7.80 12.68 -11.09
N ASN A 206 -7.35 13.68 -10.32
CA ASN A 206 -6.27 14.56 -10.73
C ASN A 206 -4.94 13.79 -10.86
N GLU A 207 -4.64 12.89 -9.91
CA GLU A 207 -3.45 12.05 -10.00
C GLU A 207 -3.54 11.06 -11.18
N ALA A 208 -4.72 10.49 -11.44
CA ALA A 208 -4.93 9.61 -12.58
C ALA A 208 -4.71 10.33 -13.93
N ARG A 209 -5.14 11.59 -14.08
CA ARG A 209 -4.84 12.42 -15.26
C ARG A 209 -3.34 12.66 -15.40
N TRP A 210 -2.69 13.05 -14.31
CA TRP A 210 -1.24 13.22 -14.31
C TRP A 210 -0.50 11.94 -14.72
N LEU A 211 -0.95 10.76 -14.23
CA LEU A 211 -0.38 9.48 -14.64
C LEU A 211 -0.56 9.24 -16.14
N ALA A 212 -1.73 9.51 -16.70
CA ALA A 212 -2.01 9.39 -18.13
C ALA A 212 -1.10 10.33 -18.96
N GLU A 213 -0.94 11.58 -18.53
CA GLU A 213 -0.02 12.56 -19.16
C GLU A 213 1.44 12.12 -19.10
N ASN A 214 1.79 11.24 -18.13
CA ASN A 214 3.12 10.64 -17.98
C ASN A 214 3.23 9.22 -18.57
N GLY A 215 2.37 8.88 -19.54
CA GLY A 215 2.47 7.65 -20.34
C GLY A 215 1.90 6.39 -19.67
N VAL A 216 1.10 6.53 -18.63
CA VAL A 216 0.40 5.41 -17.99
C VAL A 216 -0.91 5.15 -18.72
N SER A 217 -1.11 3.92 -19.18
CA SER A 217 -2.35 3.44 -19.79
C SER A 217 -3.16 2.48 -18.89
N GLU A 218 -2.53 1.88 -17.88
CA GLU A 218 -3.22 1.04 -16.90
C GLU A 218 -3.11 1.59 -15.48
N LEU A 219 -4.26 1.85 -14.85
CA LEU A 219 -4.34 2.21 -13.43
C LEU A 219 -4.55 0.96 -12.57
N PHE A 220 -3.67 0.71 -11.62
CA PHE A 220 -3.82 -0.31 -10.61
C PHE A 220 -4.28 0.32 -9.30
N LEU A 221 -5.59 0.24 -8.99
CA LEU A 221 -6.17 0.83 -7.79
C LEU A 221 -5.73 0.05 -6.56
N VAL A 222 -5.07 0.73 -5.62
CA VAL A 222 -4.50 0.10 -4.43
C VAL A 222 -4.94 0.76 -3.13
N SER A 223 -5.22 -0.08 -2.15
CA SER A 223 -5.37 0.26 -0.74
C SER A 223 -5.22 -1.03 0.11
N GLU A 224 -5.37 -0.96 1.41
CA GLU A 224 -5.43 -2.15 2.27
C GLU A 224 -6.80 -2.85 2.23
N ASN A 225 -7.84 -2.15 1.81
CA ASN A 225 -9.19 -2.66 1.63
C ASN A 225 -9.98 -1.78 0.66
N THR A 226 -9.85 -2.06 -0.62
CA THR A 226 -10.46 -1.27 -1.70
C THR A 226 -12.00 -1.23 -1.62
N THR A 227 -12.63 -2.30 -1.13
CA THR A 227 -14.09 -2.37 -0.96
C THR A 227 -14.64 -1.40 0.10
N SER A 228 -13.81 -0.90 1.01
CA SER A 228 -14.21 0.10 2.02
C SER A 228 -14.08 1.56 1.55
N TYR A 229 -13.59 1.81 0.32
CA TYR A 229 -13.41 3.18 -0.17
C TYR A 229 -14.68 4.03 -0.05
N GLY A 230 -14.52 5.23 0.50
CA GLY A 230 -15.59 6.20 0.69
C GLY A 230 -16.42 6.03 1.96
N LYS A 231 -16.27 4.91 2.70
CA LYS A 231 -17.01 4.66 3.94
C LYS A 231 -16.75 5.75 5.00
N ASP A 232 -15.50 6.16 5.16
CA ASP A 232 -15.10 7.23 6.06
C ASP A 232 -15.46 8.62 5.54
N LEU A 233 -15.73 8.76 4.23
CA LEU A 233 -16.28 9.97 3.60
C LEU A 233 -17.81 10.09 3.74
N GLY A 234 -18.47 9.07 4.32
CA GLY A 234 -19.94 9.01 4.43
C GLY A 234 -20.64 8.57 3.13
N ASP A 235 -19.90 8.10 2.14
CA ASP A 235 -20.44 7.63 0.87
C ASP A 235 -20.07 6.17 0.60
N LEU A 236 -20.98 5.25 0.93
CA LEU A 236 -20.79 3.82 0.70
C LEU A 236 -20.74 3.45 -0.79
N LYS A 237 -21.17 4.35 -1.68
CA LYS A 237 -21.15 4.16 -3.14
C LYS A 237 -20.06 4.97 -3.84
N ALA A 238 -19.07 5.46 -3.09
CA ALA A 238 -18.01 6.30 -3.66
C ALA A 238 -17.22 5.55 -4.75
N MET A 239 -16.95 4.24 -4.58
CA MET A 239 -16.25 3.43 -5.58
C MET A 239 -17.07 3.31 -6.86
N GLU A 240 -18.39 3.07 -6.74
CA GLU A 240 -19.31 2.97 -7.87
C GLU A 240 -19.39 4.26 -8.68
N LYS A 241 -19.05 5.42 -8.09
CA LYS A 241 -18.97 6.72 -8.76
C LYS A 241 -17.56 7.00 -9.31
N LEU A 242 -16.53 6.57 -8.58
CA LEU A 242 -15.12 6.79 -8.94
C LEU A 242 -14.74 6.01 -10.22
N LEU A 243 -15.13 4.73 -10.34
CA LEU A 243 -14.77 3.90 -11.47
C LEU A 243 -15.19 4.50 -12.82
N PRO A 244 -16.46 4.93 -13.03
CA PRO A 244 -16.86 5.59 -14.27
C PRO A 244 -16.15 6.92 -14.52
N ALA A 245 -15.77 7.65 -13.46
CA ALA A 245 -15.03 8.90 -13.60
C ALA A 245 -13.58 8.65 -14.07
N LEU A 246 -12.91 7.63 -13.53
CA LEU A 246 -11.58 7.21 -13.99
C LEU A 246 -11.60 6.67 -15.41
N SER A 247 -12.65 5.92 -15.80
CA SER A 247 -12.83 5.35 -17.14
C SER A 247 -12.94 6.42 -18.24
N LYS A 248 -13.32 7.66 -17.89
CA LYS A 248 -13.44 8.78 -18.83
C LYS A 248 -12.12 9.54 -19.05
N ILE A 249 -11.05 9.17 -18.35
CA ILE A 249 -9.76 9.84 -18.51
C ILE A 249 -9.12 9.39 -19.82
N ASP A 250 -8.76 10.38 -20.66
CA ASP A 250 -8.06 10.14 -21.91
C ASP A 250 -6.66 9.55 -21.62
N GLY A 251 -6.23 8.60 -22.46
CA GLY A 251 -4.96 7.90 -22.28
C GLY A 251 -5.01 6.71 -21.33
N ILE A 252 -6.02 6.61 -20.43
CA ILE A 252 -6.24 5.42 -19.63
C ILE A 252 -7.06 4.41 -20.45
N GLU A 253 -6.54 3.20 -20.58
CA GLU A 253 -7.17 2.10 -21.33
C GLU A 253 -7.66 0.98 -20.41
N ARG A 254 -7.04 0.83 -19.22
CA ARG A 254 -7.35 -0.25 -18.28
C ARG A 254 -7.36 0.25 -16.83
N ILE A 255 -8.29 -0.28 -16.05
CA ILE A 255 -8.40 -0.03 -14.60
C ILE A 255 -8.55 -1.37 -13.91
N ARG A 256 -7.63 -1.68 -12.99
CA ARG A 256 -7.67 -2.90 -12.18
C ARG A 256 -7.90 -2.55 -10.72
N ALA A 257 -8.94 -3.15 -10.12
CA ALA A 257 -9.21 -3.03 -8.69
C ALA A 257 -8.76 -4.29 -7.96
N SER A 258 -7.89 -4.14 -6.94
CA SER A 258 -7.39 -5.25 -6.13
C SER A 258 -7.69 -5.05 -4.65
N TYR A 259 -7.34 -6.04 -3.84
CA TYR A 259 -7.54 -6.04 -2.38
C TYR A 259 -9.00 -5.95 -1.98
N LEU A 260 -9.85 -6.73 -2.67
CA LEU A 260 -11.29 -6.81 -2.39
C LEU A 260 -11.57 -7.73 -1.19
N GLN A 261 -12.47 -7.27 -0.31
CA GLN A 261 -12.92 -8.04 0.85
C GLN A 261 -14.27 -8.70 0.54
N PRO A 262 -14.38 -10.04 0.57
CA PRO A 262 -15.58 -10.73 0.12
C PRO A 262 -16.86 -10.28 0.86
N ALA A 263 -16.77 -10.04 2.17
CA ALA A 263 -17.89 -9.58 2.99
C ALA A 263 -18.36 -8.14 2.69
N GLU A 264 -17.63 -7.38 1.88
CA GLU A 264 -17.93 -5.98 1.54
C GLU A 264 -18.22 -5.78 0.04
N ILE A 265 -18.15 -6.84 -0.77
CA ILE A 265 -18.54 -6.79 -2.17
C ILE A 265 -20.08 -6.75 -2.24
N ARG A 266 -20.60 -5.53 -2.36
CA ARG A 266 -22.05 -5.31 -2.55
C ARG A 266 -22.46 -5.61 -3.99
N PRO A 267 -23.71 -6.01 -4.26
CA PRO A 267 -24.21 -6.20 -5.64
C PRO A 267 -24.00 -4.97 -6.53
N THR A 268 -24.18 -3.75 -6.00
CA THR A 268 -23.95 -2.51 -6.74
C THR A 268 -22.48 -2.27 -7.09
N LEU A 269 -21.56 -2.62 -6.19
CA LEU A 269 -20.12 -2.56 -6.46
C LEU A 269 -19.71 -3.60 -7.50
N LEU A 270 -20.22 -4.84 -7.38
CA LEU A 270 -19.97 -5.89 -8.37
C LEU A 270 -20.43 -5.46 -9.77
N GLN A 271 -21.63 -4.89 -9.87
CA GLN A 271 -22.14 -4.34 -11.13
C GLN A 271 -21.24 -3.21 -11.68
N ALA A 272 -20.77 -2.30 -10.83
CA ALA A 272 -19.88 -1.21 -11.25
C ALA A 272 -18.53 -1.73 -11.76
N LEU A 273 -17.95 -2.74 -11.08
CA LEU A 273 -16.69 -3.37 -11.50
C LEU A 273 -16.81 -4.07 -12.86
N ILE A 274 -17.97 -4.65 -13.18
CA ILE A 274 -18.21 -5.37 -14.44
C ILE A 274 -18.68 -4.44 -15.55
N ALA A 275 -19.55 -3.48 -15.24
CA ALA A 275 -20.20 -2.65 -16.26
C ALA A 275 -19.38 -1.41 -16.67
N THR A 276 -18.34 -1.03 -15.92
CA THR A 276 -17.51 0.11 -16.28
C THR A 276 -16.51 -0.27 -17.37
N GLU A 277 -16.57 0.41 -18.52
CA GLU A 277 -15.94 0.04 -19.79
C GLU A 277 -14.45 -0.33 -19.68
N LYS A 278 -13.63 0.45 -18.98
CA LYS A 278 -12.18 0.22 -18.89
C LYS A 278 -11.77 -0.58 -17.66
N VAL A 279 -12.71 -0.98 -16.81
CA VAL A 279 -12.43 -1.82 -15.65
C VAL A 279 -12.29 -3.27 -16.13
N VAL A 280 -11.13 -3.86 -15.87
CA VAL A 280 -10.90 -5.27 -16.25
C VAL A 280 -11.66 -6.20 -15.31
N PRO A 281 -12.28 -7.26 -15.82
CA PRO A 281 -13.00 -8.24 -15.01
C PRO A 281 -12.02 -9.17 -14.27
N TYR A 282 -11.21 -8.58 -13.40
CA TYR A 282 -10.23 -9.27 -12.56
C TYR A 282 -10.52 -8.98 -11.08
N PHE A 283 -10.73 -10.05 -10.33
CA PHE A 283 -11.17 -10.01 -8.94
C PHE A 283 -10.10 -10.60 -8.02
N ASP A 284 -9.32 -9.75 -7.40
CA ASP A 284 -8.36 -10.12 -6.34
C ASP A 284 -9.09 -10.06 -4.99
N ILE A 285 -9.63 -11.21 -4.55
CA ILE A 285 -10.50 -11.32 -3.38
C ILE A 285 -9.77 -12.03 -2.25
N SER A 286 -9.62 -11.37 -1.11
CA SER A 286 -8.93 -11.92 0.06
C SER A 286 -9.86 -12.86 0.85
N PHE A 287 -10.01 -14.12 0.46
CA PHE A 287 -10.80 -15.11 1.23
C PHE A 287 -10.10 -15.50 2.53
N GLN A 288 -8.82 -15.74 2.50
CA GLN A 288 -7.93 -16.13 3.60
C GLN A 288 -8.10 -17.57 4.08
N HIS A 289 -9.30 -18.11 4.11
CA HIS A 289 -9.68 -19.50 4.43
C HIS A 289 -11.12 -19.75 3.98
N ALA A 290 -11.59 -21.00 4.06
CA ALA A 290 -12.97 -21.38 3.73
C ALA A 290 -13.77 -21.88 4.94
N ALA A 291 -13.12 -22.46 5.95
CA ALA A 291 -13.81 -22.93 7.15
C ALA A 291 -14.33 -21.75 7.98
N GLY A 292 -15.64 -21.66 8.13
CA GLY A 292 -16.30 -20.56 8.85
C GLY A 292 -15.89 -20.45 10.33
N THR A 293 -15.56 -21.57 10.98
CA THR A 293 -15.04 -21.62 12.36
C THR A 293 -13.68 -20.99 12.47
N LEU A 294 -12.76 -21.28 11.54
CA LEU A 294 -11.44 -20.68 11.50
C LEU A 294 -11.48 -19.20 11.11
N LEU A 295 -12.33 -18.83 10.15
CA LEU A 295 -12.53 -17.44 9.76
C LEU A 295 -13.00 -16.59 10.95
N ARG A 296 -13.88 -17.10 11.82
CA ARG A 296 -14.27 -16.40 13.06
C ARG A 296 -13.08 -16.20 14.01
N ARG A 297 -12.19 -17.19 14.18
CA ARG A 297 -10.94 -17.03 14.96
C ARG A 297 -9.99 -16.00 14.31
N MET A 298 -9.97 -15.94 13.00
CA MET A 298 -9.25 -14.90 12.22
C MET A 298 -9.93 -13.52 12.30
N ARG A 299 -11.11 -13.40 12.97
CA ARG A 299 -11.98 -12.22 12.97
C ARG A 299 -12.39 -11.79 11.56
N ARG A 300 -12.76 -12.80 10.75
CA ARG A 300 -13.26 -12.64 9.38
C ARG A 300 -14.69 -13.18 9.28
N PHE A 301 -15.43 -12.67 8.30
CA PHE A 301 -16.79 -13.12 8.01
C PHE A 301 -16.80 -13.93 6.71
N GLY A 302 -17.71 -14.91 6.67
CA GLY A 302 -17.91 -15.77 5.51
C GLY A 302 -17.65 -17.23 5.86
N ASP A 303 -17.79 -18.03 4.83
CA ASP A 303 -17.55 -19.46 4.78
C ASP A 303 -17.44 -19.91 3.30
N GLY A 304 -17.03 -21.14 3.06
CA GLY A 304 -16.83 -21.68 1.71
C GLY A 304 -18.09 -21.59 0.83
N GLU A 305 -19.26 -21.84 1.38
CA GLU A 305 -20.54 -21.79 0.63
C GLU A 305 -20.84 -20.36 0.13
N LYS A 306 -20.71 -19.35 1.00
CA LYS A 306 -20.90 -17.95 0.62
C LYS A 306 -19.89 -17.47 -0.40
N PHE A 307 -18.65 -17.95 -0.29
CA PHE A 307 -17.60 -17.60 -1.25
C PHE A 307 -17.81 -18.25 -2.60
N LEU A 308 -18.23 -19.51 -2.66
CA LEU A 308 -18.63 -20.18 -3.91
C LEU A 308 -19.82 -19.48 -4.56
N HIS A 309 -20.79 -19.05 -3.76
CA HIS A 309 -21.91 -18.25 -4.26
C HIS A 309 -21.46 -16.92 -4.89
N LEU A 310 -20.54 -16.19 -4.23
CA LEU A 310 -19.97 -14.96 -4.78
C LEU A 310 -19.23 -15.20 -6.10
N ILE A 311 -18.39 -16.25 -6.16
CA ILE A 311 -17.67 -16.66 -7.37
C ILE A 311 -18.64 -16.97 -8.51
N THR A 312 -19.72 -17.73 -8.22
CA THR A 312 -20.77 -18.06 -9.18
C THR A 312 -21.47 -16.80 -9.69
N GLN A 313 -21.77 -15.84 -8.83
CA GLN A 313 -22.35 -14.56 -9.23
C GLN A 313 -21.43 -13.76 -10.14
N ILE A 314 -20.13 -13.70 -9.82
CA ILE A 314 -19.14 -13.01 -10.66
C ILE A 314 -19.12 -13.64 -12.05
N ARG A 315 -18.99 -14.97 -12.16
CA ARG A 315 -18.90 -15.67 -13.44
C ARG A 315 -20.21 -15.64 -14.23
N ALA A 316 -21.36 -15.60 -13.55
CA ALA A 316 -22.65 -15.43 -14.22
C ALA A 316 -22.77 -14.05 -14.90
N LEU A 317 -22.16 -13.01 -14.32
CA LEU A 317 -22.17 -11.66 -14.86
C LEU A 317 -21.02 -11.40 -15.85
N SER A 318 -19.89 -12.07 -15.69
CA SER A 318 -18.70 -11.96 -16.53
C SER A 318 -18.02 -13.33 -16.61
N PRO A 319 -18.36 -14.15 -17.61
CA PRO A 319 -17.84 -15.53 -17.75
C PRO A 319 -16.30 -15.59 -17.88
N GLU A 320 -15.68 -14.54 -18.42
CA GLU A 320 -14.23 -14.41 -18.60
C GLU A 320 -13.52 -13.82 -17.39
N ALA A 321 -14.23 -13.58 -16.28
CA ALA A 321 -13.63 -12.98 -15.09
C ALA A 321 -12.50 -13.84 -14.51
N GLY A 322 -11.31 -13.26 -14.38
CA GLY A 322 -10.20 -13.84 -13.63
C GLY A 322 -10.39 -13.63 -12.13
N ILE A 323 -10.32 -14.70 -11.34
CA ILE A 323 -10.50 -14.65 -9.88
C ILE A 323 -9.25 -15.18 -9.20
N ARG A 324 -8.63 -14.31 -8.40
CA ARG A 324 -7.44 -14.63 -7.61
C ARG A 324 -7.72 -14.53 -6.12
N SER A 325 -7.09 -15.40 -5.32
CA SER A 325 -7.15 -15.28 -3.87
C SER A 325 -5.83 -15.68 -3.20
N ASN A 326 -5.71 -15.34 -1.93
CA ASN A 326 -4.67 -15.82 -1.03
C ASN A 326 -5.32 -16.54 0.15
N PHE A 327 -4.66 -17.61 0.60
CA PHE A 327 -5.08 -18.40 1.75
C PHE A 327 -3.98 -18.45 2.80
N ILE A 328 -4.40 -18.60 4.05
CA ILE A 328 -3.53 -18.79 5.20
C ILE A 328 -3.76 -20.22 5.71
N VAL A 329 -2.73 -21.03 5.70
CA VAL A 329 -2.70 -22.37 6.26
C VAL A 329 -1.81 -22.39 7.50
N GLY A 330 -2.04 -23.33 8.42
CA GLY A 330 -1.29 -23.41 9.66
C GLY A 330 -1.63 -22.29 10.67
N PHE A 331 -2.79 -21.67 10.54
CA PHE A 331 -3.25 -20.70 11.53
C PHE A 331 -3.37 -21.36 12.91
N PRO A 332 -2.95 -20.71 14.03
CA PRO A 332 -2.98 -21.31 15.35
C PRO A 332 -4.34 -21.91 15.70
N GLY A 333 -4.36 -23.22 15.98
CA GLY A 333 -5.54 -24.00 16.27
C GLY A 333 -6.36 -24.45 15.06
N GLU A 334 -5.81 -24.36 13.84
CA GLU A 334 -6.40 -24.97 12.66
C GLU A 334 -6.42 -26.50 12.80
N SER A 335 -7.59 -27.09 12.59
CA SER A 335 -7.77 -28.55 12.61
C SER A 335 -7.64 -29.15 11.21
N ALA A 336 -7.36 -30.47 11.15
CA ALA A 336 -7.30 -31.20 9.89
C ALA A 336 -8.61 -31.12 9.10
N SER A 337 -9.78 -31.09 9.78
CA SER A 337 -11.07 -30.94 9.12
C SER A 337 -11.25 -29.56 8.52
N GLU A 338 -10.81 -28.49 9.18
CA GLU A 338 -10.88 -27.13 8.65
C GLU A 338 -9.94 -26.95 7.45
N TYR A 339 -8.76 -27.56 7.49
CA TYR A 339 -7.86 -27.62 6.33
C TYR A 339 -8.50 -28.35 5.15
N GLN A 340 -9.19 -29.49 5.41
CA GLN A 340 -9.90 -30.21 4.36
C GLN A 340 -11.03 -29.39 3.75
N GLU A 341 -11.80 -28.63 4.55
CA GLU A 341 -12.79 -27.68 4.03
C GLU A 341 -12.17 -26.63 3.09
N LEU A 342 -10.93 -26.17 3.38
CA LEU A 342 -10.21 -25.27 2.47
C LEU A 342 -9.84 -25.97 1.17
N VAL A 343 -9.32 -27.18 1.23
CA VAL A 343 -8.96 -27.97 0.02
C VAL A 343 -10.19 -28.19 -0.86
N ASP A 344 -11.31 -28.60 -0.26
CA ASP A 344 -12.57 -28.83 -0.98
C ASP A 344 -13.08 -27.54 -1.64
N PHE A 345 -12.99 -26.41 -0.92
CA PHE A 345 -13.34 -25.09 -1.46
C PHE A 345 -12.44 -24.72 -2.65
N VAL A 346 -11.12 -24.87 -2.54
CA VAL A 346 -10.19 -24.52 -3.62
C VAL A 346 -10.49 -25.35 -4.87
N ASN A 347 -10.73 -26.66 -4.70
CA ASN A 347 -11.09 -27.56 -5.81
C ASN A 347 -12.42 -27.17 -6.46
N ALA A 348 -13.42 -26.75 -5.67
CA ALA A 348 -14.74 -26.40 -6.18
C ALA A 348 -14.79 -24.97 -6.78
N SER A 349 -13.90 -24.08 -6.37
CA SER A 349 -13.95 -22.66 -6.73
C SER A 349 -13.41 -22.35 -8.12
N ASN A 350 -12.58 -23.22 -8.71
CA ASN A 350 -11.91 -22.99 -9.99
C ASN A 350 -11.24 -21.61 -10.06
N LEU A 351 -10.47 -21.23 -9.04
CA LEU A 351 -9.72 -19.98 -9.04
C LEU A 351 -8.65 -19.99 -10.13
N ASP A 352 -8.37 -18.83 -10.70
CA ASP A 352 -7.37 -18.66 -11.76
C ASP A 352 -5.95 -18.47 -11.18
N ALA A 353 -5.84 -17.97 -9.92
CA ALA A 353 -4.57 -17.83 -9.22
C ALA A 353 -4.75 -17.78 -7.69
#